data_ae909d27e753544043e874f74500e79a
#
_entry.id   ae909d27e753544043e874f74500e79a
#
_cell.length_a   1.000
_cell.length_b   1.000
_cell.length_c   1.000
_cell.angle_alpha   90.00
_cell.angle_beta   90.00
_cell.angle_gamma   90.00
#
_symmetry.space_group_name_H-M   'P 1'
#
loop_
_entity.id
_entity.type
_entity.pdbx_description
1 polymer ?
#
loop_
_entity_poly.entity_id
_entity_poly.type
_entity_poly.pdbx_seq_one_letter_code
_entity_poly.pdbx_strand_id
1 'polypeptide(L)'
;PSLSNPAMVLIDGTSGEVVYEKNAFSQRKPASVMKVFAGAVAIKHLDMQSRFTTNISLGVNEKTLVIQGSNDPWISLSHSVAEKMDRASLPYLAFNTLSAVKKSNKGSLKGITILYSKLYSQDVSNLKAFWAKRGFKPVMKAVSSDETLLNAGEFIVGDESPEIFKILDYTIMWSENNLSERLARLSARAAGNSFSDKGVAQVFEALLVEYGIDPSKLVTKDASGLSKENRITASMMGQPLYQLRKDPKYSLLYESLPVGGVSGTLRSRFLTTAPGAVGLVRAKTGTLNGTVTLAGYVESTDREYVFVTLADDISRGAKSSAKARAAIDRLLGRIAAPNIPAVISETPTTP
;
A
#
# COMPACT_ATOMS: atom_id res chain seq x y z
N PRO A 1 23.47 -3.00 -22.53
CA PRO A 1 22.38 -2.35 -21.81
C PRO A 1 21.57 -3.40 -21.09
N SER A 2 21.30 -3.14 -19.82
CA SER A 2 20.66 -4.09 -18.93
C SER A 2 19.13 -3.92 -18.85
N LEU A 3 18.57 -3.00 -19.62
CA LEU A 3 17.14 -2.79 -19.79
C LEU A 3 16.77 -3.07 -21.26
N SER A 4 16.00 -4.12 -21.50
CA SER A 4 15.40 -4.40 -22.79
C SER A 4 14.12 -3.59 -22.92
N ASN A 5 14.04 -2.76 -23.94
CA ASN A 5 12.85 -2.02 -24.36
C ASN A 5 11.96 -1.44 -23.22
N PRO A 6 12.50 -0.66 -22.25
CA PRO A 6 11.71 -0.10 -21.16
C PRO A 6 10.75 0.99 -21.64
N ALA A 7 9.61 1.13 -20.94
CA ALA A 7 8.80 2.33 -21.04
C ALA A 7 9.23 3.32 -19.95
N MET A 8 9.47 4.58 -20.35
CA MET A 8 10.03 5.60 -19.46
C MET A 8 9.38 6.95 -19.71
N VAL A 9 9.27 7.75 -18.67
CA VAL A 9 8.96 9.17 -18.74
C VAL A 9 9.74 9.91 -17.66
N LEU A 10 10.21 11.11 -17.98
CA LEU A 10 10.81 12.08 -17.08
C LEU A 10 10.08 13.42 -17.27
N ILE A 11 9.54 13.96 -16.19
CA ILE A 11 8.74 15.20 -16.19
C ILE A 11 9.43 16.20 -15.28
N ASP A 12 9.59 17.42 -15.72
CA ASP A 12 10.05 18.53 -14.88
C ASP A 12 9.01 18.80 -13.78
N GLY A 13 9.41 18.69 -12.52
CA GLY A 13 8.53 18.82 -11.37
C GLY A 13 7.97 20.23 -11.17
N THR A 14 8.57 21.25 -11.79
CA THR A 14 8.13 22.64 -11.73
C THR A 14 7.14 22.96 -12.85
N SER A 15 7.54 22.72 -14.10
CA SER A 15 6.72 23.08 -15.27
C SER A 15 5.69 22.03 -15.67
N GLY A 16 5.93 20.73 -15.36
CA GLY A 16 5.14 19.61 -15.86
C GLY A 16 5.48 19.19 -17.28
N GLU A 17 6.52 19.79 -17.86
CA GLU A 17 6.99 19.45 -19.20
C GLU A 17 7.63 18.05 -19.21
N VAL A 18 7.29 17.25 -20.22
CA VAL A 18 7.96 15.97 -20.46
C VAL A 18 9.32 16.22 -21.09
N VAL A 19 10.38 16.10 -20.30
CA VAL A 19 11.76 16.36 -20.76
C VAL A 19 12.42 15.15 -21.39
N TYR A 20 11.90 13.95 -21.12
CA TYR A 20 12.32 12.72 -21.78
C TYR A 20 11.20 11.68 -21.77
N GLU A 21 11.03 10.99 -22.89
CA GLU A 21 10.15 9.83 -22.96
C GLU A 21 10.70 8.74 -23.87
N LYS A 22 10.36 7.51 -23.56
CA LYS A 22 10.61 6.33 -24.38
C LYS A 22 9.48 5.33 -24.19
N ASN A 23 8.80 4.96 -25.28
CA ASN A 23 7.66 4.04 -25.22
C ASN A 23 6.61 4.42 -24.17
N ALA A 24 6.46 5.72 -23.83
CA ALA A 24 5.71 6.23 -22.69
C ALA A 24 4.24 5.81 -22.69
N PHE A 25 3.67 5.54 -23.88
CA PHE A 25 2.27 5.14 -24.08
C PHE A 25 2.10 3.62 -24.33
N SER A 26 3.18 2.84 -24.23
CA SER A 26 3.11 1.38 -24.34
C SER A 26 2.63 0.77 -23.03
N GLN A 27 1.65 -0.15 -23.11
CA GLN A 27 1.18 -0.90 -21.94
C GLN A 27 2.29 -1.81 -21.40
N ARG A 28 2.55 -1.73 -20.09
CA ARG A 28 3.56 -2.51 -19.36
C ARG A 28 2.97 -3.07 -18.08
N LYS A 29 3.61 -4.11 -17.53
CA LYS A 29 3.30 -4.62 -16.20
C LYS A 29 3.81 -3.63 -15.16
N PRO A 30 2.95 -3.05 -14.32
CA PRO A 30 3.36 -2.09 -13.30
C PRO A 30 4.14 -2.73 -12.15
N ALA A 31 3.88 -3.98 -11.84
CA ALA A 31 4.25 -4.55 -10.55
C ALA A 31 3.80 -3.60 -9.41
N SER A 32 4.52 -3.55 -8.30
CA SER A 32 4.08 -2.80 -7.11
C SER A 32 4.09 -1.27 -7.23
N VAL A 33 4.48 -0.68 -8.38
CA VAL A 33 4.24 0.77 -8.58
C VAL A 33 2.73 1.07 -8.66
N MET A 34 1.88 0.07 -8.95
CA MET A 34 0.42 0.17 -8.86
C MET A 34 -0.07 0.68 -7.50
N LYS A 35 0.68 0.42 -6.42
CA LYS A 35 0.37 0.89 -5.07
C LYS A 35 0.36 2.41 -4.92
N VAL A 36 0.95 3.16 -5.84
CA VAL A 36 0.82 4.62 -5.90
C VAL A 36 -0.65 5.00 -6.09
N PHE A 37 -1.38 4.33 -6.99
CA PHE A 37 -2.81 4.56 -7.18
C PHE A 37 -3.61 4.13 -5.95
N ALA A 38 -3.29 2.97 -5.36
CA ALA A 38 -3.94 2.53 -4.13
C ALA A 38 -3.76 3.55 -2.99
N GLY A 39 -2.57 4.13 -2.85
CA GLY A 39 -2.29 5.20 -1.88
C GLY A 39 -3.04 6.48 -2.19
N ALA A 40 -3.07 6.90 -3.44
CA ALA A 40 -3.76 8.12 -3.86
C ALA A 40 -5.28 8.02 -3.60
N VAL A 41 -5.92 6.91 -3.99
CA VAL A 41 -7.36 6.74 -3.72
C VAL A 41 -7.68 6.57 -2.24
N ALA A 42 -6.75 6.00 -1.44
CA ALA A 42 -6.91 5.93 0.01
C ALA A 42 -6.94 7.34 0.63
N ILE A 43 -5.98 8.19 0.30
CA ILE A 43 -5.94 9.60 0.75
C ILE A 43 -7.17 10.39 0.27
N LYS A 44 -7.64 10.07 -0.94
CA LYS A 44 -8.79 10.78 -1.51
C LYS A 44 -10.10 10.47 -0.80
N HIS A 45 -10.33 9.22 -0.44
CA HIS A 45 -11.64 8.72 -0.04
C HIS A 45 -11.74 8.27 1.42
N LEU A 46 -10.62 8.13 2.15
CA LEU A 46 -10.62 7.74 3.55
C LEU A 46 -10.15 8.91 4.43
N ASP A 47 -10.68 8.98 5.65
CA ASP A 47 -10.16 9.90 6.66
C ASP A 47 -8.87 9.30 7.25
N MET A 48 -7.73 9.90 6.91
CA MET A 48 -6.41 9.42 7.28
C MET A 48 -6.15 9.42 8.79
N GLN A 49 -6.89 10.22 9.57
CA GLN A 49 -6.77 10.29 11.03
C GLN A 49 -7.67 9.27 11.74
N SER A 50 -8.64 8.69 11.04
CA SER A 50 -9.54 7.69 11.62
C SER A 50 -8.84 6.36 11.87
N ARG A 51 -9.47 5.53 12.74
CA ARG A 51 -9.03 4.19 13.10
C ARG A 51 -10.12 3.17 12.75
N PHE A 52 -9.72 1.96 12.46
CA PHE A 52 -10.65 0.84 12.38
C PHE A 52 -10.85 0.24 13.76
N THR A 53 -12.10 -0.12 14.06
CA THR A 53 -12.48 -0.69 15.35
C THR A 53 -13.00 -2.12 15.20
N THR A 54 -12.79 -2.93 16.23
CA THR A 54 -13.43 -4.23 16.37
C THR A 54 -13.95 -4.36 17.80
N ASN A 55 -15.26 -4.30 17.97
CA ASN A 55 -15.95 -4.35 19.26
C ASN A 55 -16.67 -5.68 19.43
N ILE A 56 -16.61 -6.24 20.63
CA ILE A 56 -17.29 -7.48 21.00
C ILE A 56 -18.17 -7.22 22.21
N SER A 57 -19.42 -7.66 22.11
CA SER A 57 -20.44 -7.53 23.16
C SER A 57 -21.14 -8.87 23.42
N LEU A 58 -21.75 -9.03 24.60
CA LEU A 58 -22.82 -10.01 24.78
C LEU A 58 -23.96 -9.63 23.85
N GLY A 59 -24.71 -10.59 23.37
CA GLY A 59 -25.96 -10.34 22.65
C GLY A 59 -27.11 -10.01 23.61
N VAL A 60 -28.14 -9.31 23.11
CA VAL A 60 -29.42 -9.13 23.84
C VAL A 60 -30.13 -10.45 24.11
N ASN A 61 -29.90 -11.46 23.28
CA ASN A 61 -30.42 -12.81 23.48
C ASN A 61 -29.36 -13.67 24.20
N GLU A 62 -29.84 -14.57 25.06
CA GLU A 62 -28.99 -15.54 25.74
C GLU A 62 -28.14 -16.34 24.74
N LYS A 63 -26.93 -16.74 25.16
CA LYS A 63 -25.98 -17.53 24.36
C LYS A 63 -25.59 -16.90 23.01
N THR A 64 -25.82 -15.62 22.87
CA THR A 64 -25.41 -14.86 21.69
C THR A 64 -24.27 -13.90 22.04
N LEU A 65 -23.33 -13.76 21.14
CA LEU A 65 -22.29 -12.73 21.12
C LEU A 65 -22.39 -11.94 19.84
N VAL A 66 -21.92 -10.72 19.87
CA VAL A 66 -21.89 -9.84 18.69
C VAL A 66 -20.48 -9.29 18.49
N ILE A 67 -19.98 -9.38 17.26
CA ILE A 67 -18.73 -8.74 16.84
C ILE A 67 -19.06 -7.70 15.78
N GLN A 68 -18.78 -6.44 16.10
CA GLN A 68 -18.91 -5.30 15.21
C GLN A 68 -17.53 -4.87 14.72
N GLY A 69 -17.17 -5.25 13.51
CA GLY A 69 -15.95 -4.79 12.87
C GLY A 69 -16.19 -3.55 12.01
N SER A 70 -15.12 -2.94 11.54
CA SER A 70 -15.12 -1.88 10.53
C SER A 70 -14.31 -2.25 9.28
N ASN A 71 -13.97 -3.53 9.11
CA ASN A 71 -13.01 -4.06 8.15
C ASN A 71 -11.58 -3.56 8.42
N ASP A 72 -11.11 -3.68 9.67
CA ASP A 72 -9.72 -3.40 10.00
C ASP A 72 -8.78 -4.20 9.07
N PRO A 73 -7.97 -3.52 8.24
CA PRO A 73 -7.12 -4.20 7.28
C PRO A 73 -5.90 -4.88 7.93
N TRP A 74 -5.61 -4.61 9.22
CA TRP A 74 -4.29 -4.94 9.79
C TRP A 74 -4.32 -5.57 11.18
N ILE A 75 -5.40 -6.27 11.56
CA ILE A 75 -5.48 -6.99 12.84
C ILE A 75 -4.28 -7.94 12.98
N SER A 76 -3.62 -7.89 14.14
CA SER A 76 -2.43 -8.71 14.42
C SER A 76 -2.79 -10.07 15.00
N LEU A 77 -2.10 -11.12 14.56
CA LEU A 77 -2.18 -12.46 15.15
C LEU A 77 -1.25 -12.66 16.36
N SER A 78 -0.42 -11.67 16.67
CA SER A 78 0.50 -11.62 17.80
C SER A 78 0.22 -10.42 18.67
N HIS A 79 -0.05 -10.64 19.96
CA HIS A 79 -0.32 -9.54 20.90
C HIS A 79 0.90 -8.61 21.05
N SER A 80 2.10 -9.16 21.18
CA SER A 80 3.32 -8.35 21.29
C SER A 80 3.65 -7.53 20.05
N VAL A 81 3.26 -7.99 18.85
CA VAL A 81 3.37 -7.21 17.62
C VAL A 81 2.30 -6.14 17.57
N ALA A 82 1.08 -6.45 18.04
CA ALA A 82 -0.01 -5.47 18.14
C ALA A 82 0.42 -4.27 19.01
N GLU A 83 0.92 -4.54 20.22
CA GLU A 83 1.39 -3.49 21.13
C GLU A 83 2.50 -2.62 20.53
N LYS A 84 3.50 -3.24 19.89
CA LYS A 84 4.62 -2.51 19.26
C LYS A 84 4.21 -1.60 18.10
N MET A 85 3.15 -1.98 17.39
CA MET A 85 2.74 -1.32 16.15
C MET A 85 1.39 -0.62 16.28
N ASP A 86 0.87 -0.49 17.50
CA ASP A 86 -0.44 0.14 17.79
C ASP A 86 -1.58 -0.51 16.99
N ARG A 87 -1.56 -1.84 16.79
CA ARG A 87 -2.53 -2.59 15.99
C ARG A 87 -3.53 -3.30 16.86
N ALA A 88 -4.75 -3.48 16.34
CA ALA A 88 -5.70 -4.38 16.99
C ALA A 88 -5.12 -5.81 17.14
N SER A 89 -5.35 -6.42 18.31
CA SER A 89 -4.85 -7.74 18.65
C SER A 89 -5.97 -8.79 18.65
N LEU A 90 -5.92 -9.70 17.68
CA LEU A 90 -6.86 -10.83 17.65
C LEU A 90 -6.75 -11.72 18.90
N PRO A 91 -5.56 -12.06 19.43
CA PRO A 91 -5.46 -12.82 20.69
C PRO A 91 -6.09 -12.10 21.88
N TYR A 92 -5.93 -10.77 22.00
CA TYR A 92 -6.54 -9.97 23.06
C TYR A 92 -8.06 -10.01 22.99
N LEU A 93 -8.62 -9.72 21.83
CA LEU A 93 -10.07 -9.80 21.59
C LEU A 93 -10.63 -11.20 21.89
N ALA A 94 -9.96 -12.22 21.34
CA ALA A 94 -10.42 -13.60 21.47
C ALA A 94 -10.33 -14.14 22.91
N PHE A 95 -9.32 -13.77 23.68
CA PHE A 95 -9.13 -14.20 25.05
C PHE A 95 -10.18 -13.55 25.98
N ASN A 96 -10.42 -12.25 25.85
CA ASN A 96 -11.43 -11.54 26.63
C ASN A 96 -12.84 -12.08 26.33
N THR A 97 -13.12 -12.42 25.07
CA THR A 97 -14.36 -13.09 24.68
C THR A 97 -14.57 -14.42 25.43
N LEU A 98 -13.53 -15.26 25.50
CA LEU A 98 -13.61 -16.53 26.25
C LEU A 98 -13.92 -16.32 27.73
N SER A 99 -13.29 -15.33 28.34
CA SER A 99 -13.50 -15.00 29.75
C SER A 99 -14.95 -14.54 30.01
N ALA A 100 -15.47 -13.69 29.14
CA ALA A 100 -16.85 -13.21 29.23
C ALA A 100 -17.87 -14.34 29.02
N VAL A 101 -17.65 -15.22 28.03
CA VAL A 101 -18.53 -16.38 27.80
C VAL A 101 -18.57 -17.29 29.01
N LYS A 102 -17.43 -17.62 29.62
CA LYS A 102 -17.40 -18.44 30.84
C LYS A 102 -18.19 -17.79 31.98
N LYS A 103 -18.04 -16.48 32.15
CA LYS A 103 -18.76 -15.74 33.20
C LYS A 103 -20.26 -15.72 32.95
N SER A 104 -20.71 -15.40 31.74
CA SER A 104 -22.15 -15.28 31.41
C SER A 104 -22.87 -16.61 31.23
N ASN A 105 -22.18 -17.70 30.87
CA ASN A 105 -22.73 -19.00 30.56
C ASN A 105 -22.35 -20.07 31.62
N LYS A 106 -22.30 -19.72 32.89
CA LYS A 106 -22.05 -20.60 34.04
C LYS A 106 -20.86 -21.55 33.86
N GLY A 107 -19.74 -21.05 33.28
CA GLY A 107 -18.54 -21.81 32.99
C GLY A 107 -18.54 -22.59 31.67
N SER A 108 -19.69 -22.71 31.00
CA SER A 108 -19.83 -23.47 29.75
C SER A 108 -19.42 -22.66 28.53
N LEU A 109 -18.74 -23.31 27.60
CA LEU A 109 -18.40 -22.78 26.27
C LEU A 109 -19.31 -23.34 25.15
N LYS A 110 -20.40 -24.05 25.51
CA LYS A 110 -21.25 -24.72 24.54
C LYS A 110 -22.48 -23.88 24.16
N GLY A 111 -22.99 -24.12 22.95
CA GLY A 111 -24.27 -23.56 22.48
C GLY A 111 -24.21 -22.06 22.15
N ILE A 112 -23.03 -21.47 21.96
CA ILE A 112 -22.86 -20.05 21.67
C ILE A 112 -22.96 -19.79 20.17
N THR A 113 -23.73 -18.79 19.80
CA THR A 113 -23.77 -18.21 18.45
C THR A 113 -23.09 -16.83 18.46
N ILE A 114 -22.27 -16.55 17.47
CA ILE A 114 -21.64 -15.23 17.28
C ILE A 114 -22.17 -14.62 15.99
N LEU A 115 -22.87 -13.49 16.10
CA LEU A 115 -23.24 -12.64 14.98
C LEU A 115 -22.09 -11.69 14.70
N TYR A 116 -21.69 -11.53 13.45
CA TYR A 116 -20.59 -10.62 13.11
C TYR A 116 -20.83 -9.85 11.82
N SER A 117 -20.32 -8.62 11.77
CA SER A 117 -20.33 -7.78 10.58
C SER A 117 -18.95 -7.18 10.32
N LYS A 118 -18.66 -6.85 9.05
CA LYS A 118 -17.46 -6.13 8.61
C LYS A 118 -16.14 -6.70 9.16
N LEU A 119 -15.99 -8.03 9.14
CA LEU A 119 -14.72 -8.73 9.34
C LEU A 119 -14.28 -9.37 8.04
N TYR A 120 -12.98 -9.42 7.79
CA TYR A 120 -12.43 -10.22 6.70
C TYR A 120 -12.58 -11.72 7.03
N SER A 121 -12.83 -12.53 6.00
CA SER A 121 -12.99 -13.99 6.17
C SER A 121 -11.78 -14.66 6.82
N GLN A 122 -10.57 -14.14 6.55
CA GLN A 122 -9.34 -14.61 7.18
C GLN A 122 -9.35 -14.36 8.69
N ASP A 123 -9.83 -13.20 9.15
CA ASP A 123 -9.86 -12.86 10.58
C ASP A 123 -10.90 -13.72 11.31
N VAL A 124 -12.06 -13.98 10.66
CA VAL A 124 -13.06 -14.94 11.17
C VAL A 124 -12.45 -16.35 11.30
N SER A 125 -11.71 -16.80 10.30
CA SER A 125 -11.02 -18.11 10.33
C SER A 125 -9.98 -18.17 11.43
N ASN A 126 -9.21 -17.11 11.63
CA ASN A 126 -8.19 -17.01 12.67
C ASN A 126 -8.82 -17.02 14.08
N LEU A 127 -9.94 -16.29 14.29
CA LEU A 127 -10.70 -16.34 15.54
C LEU A 127 -11.20 -17.73 15.84
N LYS A 128 -11.83 -18.41 14.86
CA LYS A 128 -12.27 -19.80 15.00
C LYS A 128 -11.13 -20.72 15.40
N ALA A 129 -9.98 -20.60 14.74
CA ALA A 129 -8.80 -21.43 15.03
C ALA A 129 -8.25 -21.17 16.44
N PHE A 130 -8.18 -19.89 16.85
CA PHE A 130 -7.75 -19.51 18.20
C PHE A 130 -8.67 -20.11 19.29
N TRP A 131 -9.97 -20.00 19.12
CA TRP A 131 -10.99 -20.50 20.05
C TRP A 131 -11.06 -22.03 20.06
N ALA A 132 -10.98 -22.68 18.90
CA ALA A 132 -11.03 -24.14 18.81
C ALA A 132 -9.92 -24.83 19.63
N LYS A 133 -8.70 -24.27 19.62
CA LYS A 133 -7.57 -24.73 20.45
C LYS A 133 -7.84 -24.65 21.96
N ARG A 134 -8.87 -23.89 22.38
CA ARG A 134 -9.28 -23.66 23.77
C ARG A 134 -10.64 -24.27 24.11
N GLY A 135 -11.14 -25.16 23.24
CA GLY A 135 -12.41 -25.86 23.45
C GLY A 135 -13.65 -25.05 23.16
N PHE A 136 -13.52 -23.83 22.59
CA PHE A 136 -14.63 -22.97 22.22
C PHE A 136 -14.89 -23.07 20.72
N LYS A 137 -16.06 -23.56 20.33
CA LYS A 137 -16.46 -23.78 18.94
C LYS A 137 -17.85 -23.14 18.69
N PRO A 138 -17.94 -21.80 18.66
CA PRO A 138 -19.19 -21.11 18.42
C PRO A 138 -19.68 -21.26 16.98
N VAL A 139 -20.99 -21.14 16.79
CA VAL A 139 -21.57 -20.95 15.45
C VAL A 139 -21.36 -19.49 15.05
N MET A 140 -20.65 -19.26 13.95
CA MET A 140 -20.37 -17.91 13.43
C MET A 140 -21.35 -17.59 12.29
N LYS A 141 -22.11 -16.48 12.41
CA LYS A 141 -23.05 -16.01 11.40
C LYS A 141 -22.69 -14.61 10.95
N ALA A 142 -22.42 -14.43 9.66
CA ALA A 142 -22.27 -13.12 9.05
C ALA A 142 -23.66 -12.48 8.91
N VAL A 143 -23.79 -11.25 9.36
CA VAL A 143 -25.05 -10.47 9.34
C VAL A 143 -24.75 -9.03 8.91
N SER A 144 -25.77 -8.22 8.69
CA SER A 144 -25.61 -6.79 8.40
C SER A 144 -25.07 -6.01 9.60
N SER A 145 -24.56 -4.80 9.35
CA SER A 145 -24.14 -3.90 10.43
C SER A 145 -25.30 -3.51 11.33
N ASP A 146 -26.48 -3.29 10.75
CA ASP A 146 -27.68 -2.93 11.49
C ASP A 146 -28.14 -4.09 12.39
N GLU A 147 -28.05 -5.32 11.90
CA GLU A 147 -28.38 -6.50 12.69
C GLU A 147 -27.41 -6.71 13.85
N THR A 148 -26.10 -6.47 13.65
CA THR A 148 -25.16 -6.50 14.77
C THR A 148 -25.43 -5.39 15.77
N LEU A 149 -25.80 -4.19 15.33
CA LEU A 149 -26.14 -3.07 16.20
C LEU A 149 -27.38 -3.39 17.07
N LEU A 150 -28.44 -3.90 16.46
CA LEU A 150 -29.69 -4.26 17.14
C LEU A 150 -29.50 -5.39 18.15
N ASN A 151 -28.56 -6.30 17.93
CA ASN A 151 -28.34 -7.47 18.79
C ASN A 151 -27.20 -7.26 19.80
N ALA A 152 -26.47 -6.14 19.78
CA ALA A 152 -25.40 -5.85 20.73
C ALA A 152 -26.01 -5.48 22.10
N GLY A 153 -25.56 -6.16 23.16
CA GLY A 153 -25.88 -5.87 24.55
C GLY A 153 -24.66 -5.32 25.32
N GLU A 154 -24.37 -5.90 26.49
CA GLU A 154 -23.26 -5.48 27.35
C GLU A 154 -21.91 -5.58 26.60
N PHE A 155 -21.15 -4.49 26.58
CA PHE A 155 -19.81 -4.44 25.97
C PHE A 155 -18.82 -5.32 26.75
N ILE A 156 -18.01 -6.08 26.03
CA ILE A 156 -17.00 -6.97 26.59
C ILE A 156 -15.60 -6.38 26.39
N VAL A 157 -15.22 -6.13 25.14
CA VAL A 157 -13.90 -5.71 24.74
C VAL A 157 -13.92 -5.05 23.36
N GLY A 158 -13.07 -4.07 23.16
CA GLY A 158 -12.80 -3.48 21.86
C GLY A 158 -11.31 -3.29 21.66
N ASP A 159 -10.92 -3.21 20.42
CA ASP A 159 -9.55 -2.91 20.02
C ASP A 159 -9.54 -2.13 18.71
N GLU A 160 -8.48 -1.38 18.45
CA GLU A 160 -8.40 -0.44 17.34
C GLU A 160 -7.13 -0.65 16.52
N SER A 161 -7.21 -0.32 15.24
CA SER A 161 -6.03 -0.17 14.39
C SER A 161 -5.25 1.10 14.71
N PRO A 162 -4.00 1.26 14.23
CA PRO A 162 -3.42 2.59 14.14
C PRO A 162 -4.26 3.48 13.20
N GLU A 163 -3.98 4.78 13.19
CA GLU A 163 -4.54 5.70 12.21
C GLU A 163 -4.29 5.19 10.78
N ILE A 164 -5.24 5.43 9.88
CA ILE A 164 -5.17 4.93 8.49
C ILE A 164 -3.89 5.42 7.80
N PHE A 165 -3.41 6.63 8.11
CA PHE A 165 -2.16 7.10 7.53
C PHE A 165 -0.95 6.22 7.88
N LYS A 166 -0.86 5.67 9.11
CA LYS A 166 0.22 4.75 9.51
C LYS A 166 0.13 3.41 8.77
N ILE A 167 -1.10 2.94 8.50
CA ILE A 167 -1.33 1.75 7.69
C ILE A 167 -0.88 2.00 6.25
N LEU A 168 -1.22 3.17 5.70
CA LEU A 168 -0.82 3.58 4.36
C LEU A 168 0.71 3.72 4.26
N ASP A 169 1.33 4.43 5.21
CA ASP A 169 2.78 4.59 5.27
C ASP A 169 3.49 3.23 5.24
N TYR A 170 3.10 2.33 6.12
CA TYR A 170 3.66 0.97 6.14
C TYR A 170 3.44 0.23 4.82
N THR A 171 2.26 0.37 4.22
CA THR A 171 1.89 -0.26 2.94
C THR A 171 2.81 0.19 1.80
N ILE A 172 3.08 1.48 1.71
CA ILE A 172 3.92 2.07 0.65
C ILE A 172 5.39 1.81 0.92
N MET A 173 5.85 2.06 2.15
CA MET A 173 7.25 1.90 2.59
C MET A 173 7.76 0.47 2.39
N TRP A 174 6.97 -0.52 2.77
CA TRP A 174 7.34 -1.94 2.73
C TRP A 174 6.72 -2.71 1.57
N SER A 175 5.89 -2.03 0.77
CA SER A 175 5.24 -2.63 -0.39
C SER A 175 4.29 -3.79 -0.04
N GLU A 176 3.51 -3.65 1.04
CA GLU A 176 2.62 -4.70 1.54
C GLU A 176 1.43 -4.93 0.60
N ASN A 177 1.29 -6.15 0.11
CA ASN A 177 0.28 -6.47 -0.89
C ASN A 177 -1.13 -6.50 -0.31
N ASN A 178 -1.33 -7.23 0.79
CA ASN A 178 -2.66 -7.39 1.38
C ASN A 178 -3.24 -6.07 1.88
N LEU A 179 -2.40 -5.22 2.48
CA LEU A 179 -2.83 -3.89 2.93
C LEU A 179 -3.23 -3.01 1.75
N SER A 180 -2.47 -3.04 0.66
CA SER A 180 -2.81 -2.31 -0.57
C SER A 180 -4.18 -2.73 -1.12
N GLU A 181 -4.44 -4.05 -1.20
CA GLU A 181 -5.73 -4.58 -1.65
C GLU A 181 -6.89 -4.13 -0.75
N ARG A 182 -6.69 -4.24 0.56
CA ARG A 182 -7.71 -3.90 1.55
C ARG A 182 -8.00 -2.39 1.56
N LEU A 183 -6.97 -1.54 1.56
CA LEU A 183 -7.13 -0.08 1.49
C LEU A 183 -7.81 0.36 0.21
N ALA A 184 -7.43 -0.19 -0.94
CA ALA A 184 -8.07 0.15 -2.22
C ALA A 184 -9.55 -0.25 -2.26
N ARG A 185 -9.94 -1.42 -1.73
CA ARG A 185 -11.35 -1.82 -1.63
C ARG A 185 -12.15 -0.97 -0.65
N LEU A 186 -11.52 -0.57 0.48
CA LEU A 186 -12.13 0.38 1.43
C LEU A 186 -12.38 1.74 0.74
N SER A 187 -11.42 2.21 -0.05
CA SER A 187 -11.52 3.44 -0.82
C SER A 187 -12.62 3.36 -1.89
N ALA A 188 -12.70 2.21 -2.60
CA ALA A 188 -13.77 1.97 -3.57
C ALA A 188 -15.15 2.07 -2.92
N ARG A 189 -15.34 1.42 -1.76
CA ARG A 189 -16.60 1.50 -1.01
C ARG A 189 -16.91 2.91 -0.53
N ALA A 190 -15.91 3.64 -0.04
CA ALA A 190 -16.07 5.04 0.40
C ALA A 190 -16.43 5.97 -0.75
N ALA A 191 -15.97 5.64 -1.97
CA ALA A 191 -16.34 6.34 -3.21
C ALA A 191 -17.71 5.91 -3.78
N GLY A 192 -18.50 5.06 -3.10
CA GLY A 192 -19.78 4.56 -3.56
C GLY A 192 -19.72 3.38 -4.54
N ASN A 193 -18.54 2.79 -4.76
CA ASN A 193 -18.35 1.62 -5.61
C ASN A 193 -18.43 0.32 -4.81
N SER A 194 -18.46 -0.82 -5.51
CA SER A 194 -18.48 -2.13 -4.87
C SER A 194 -17.18 -2.41 -4.10
N PHE A 195 -17.30 -3.12 -2.97
CA PHE A 195 -16.13 -3.62 -2.19
C PHE A 195 -15.49 -4.84 -2.86
N SER A 196 -14.93 -4.62 -4.04
CA SER A 196 -14.42 -5.68 -4.94
C SER A 196 -13.32 -5.15 -5.85
N ASP A 197 -12.67 -6.05 -6.60
CA ASP A 197 -11.66 -5.68 -7.61
C ASP A 197 -12.24 -4.79 -8.71
N LYS A 198 -13.53 -4.99 -9.05
CA LYS A 198 -14.24 -4.12 -10.00
C LYS A 198 -14.35 -2.69 -9.46
N GLY A 199 -14.71 -2.54 -8.18
CA GLY A 199 -14.76 -1.21 -7.56
C GLY A 199 -13.38 -0.55 -7.48
N VAL A 200 -12.33 -1.33 -7.25
CA VAL A 200 -10.94 -0.82 -7.28
C VAL A 200 -10.58 -0.32 -8.67
N ALA A 201 -10.90 -1.07 -9.73
CA ALA A 201 -10.66 -0.61 -11.10
C ALA A 201 -11.37 0.72 -11.38
N GLN A 202 -12.64 0.85 -10.97
CA GLN A 202 -13.43 2.07 -11.15
C GLN A 202 -12.82 3.31 -10.45
N VAL A 203 -12.31 3.18 -9.21
CA VAL A 203 -11.69 4.33 -8.53
C VAL A 203 -10.32 4.67 -9.10
N PHE A 204 -9.57 3.71 -9.67
CA PHE A 204 -8.31 3.99 -10.36
C PHE A 204 -8.55 4.69 -11.71
N GLU A 205 -9.55 4.23 -12.46
CA GLU A 205 -10.00 4.91 -13.70
C GLU A 205 -10.46 6.34 -13.40
N ALA A 206 -11.29 6.52 -12.36
CA ALA A 206 -11.78 7.84 -11.94
C ALA A 206 -10.64 8.79 -11.54
N LEU A 207 -9.58 8.28 -10.90
CA LEU A 207 -8.38 9.06 -10.57
C LEU A 207 -7.68 9.57 -11.83
N LEU A 208 -7.54 8.74 -12.86
CA LEU A 208 -6.93 9.14 -14.13
C LEU A 208 -7.78 10.19 -14.85
N VAL A 209 -9.09 9.96 -14.94
CA VAL A 209 -10.04 10.90 -15.58
C VAL A 209 -10.03 12.26 -14.91
N GLU A 210 -9.92 12.31 -13.58
CA GLU A 210 -9.82 13.58 -12.83
C GLU A 210 -8.62 14.43 -13.26
N TYR A 211 -7.51 13.77 -13.61
CA TYR A 211 -6.31 14.45 -14.13
C TYR A 211 -6.30 14.59 -15.66
N GLY A 212 -7.43 14.35 -16.33
CA GLY A 212 -7.57 14.48 -17.79
C GLY A 212 -6.85 13.38 -18.58
N ILE A 213 -6.57 12.23 -17.95
CA ILE A 213 -5.86 11.11 -18.56
C ILE A 213 -6.85 10.05 -19.01
N ASP A 214 -6.77 9.66 -20.29
CA ASP A 214 -7.57 8.57 -20.84
C ASP A 214 -7.20 7.22 -20.18
N PRO A 215 -8.13 6.57 -19.45
CA PRO A 215 -7.86 5.31 -18.77
C PRO A 215 -7.90 4.08 -19.68
N SER A 216 -8.19 4.21 -20.98
CA SER A 216 -8.44 3.08 -21.90
C SER A 216 -7.33 2.04 -21.96
N LYS A 217 -6.10 2.41 -21.62
CA LYS A 217 -4.93 1.53 -21.54
C LYS A 217 -4.64 1.00 -20.12
N LEU A 218 -5.46 1.37 -19.13
CA LEU A 218 -5.36 0.81 -17.79
C LEU A 218 -6.02 -0.56 -17.75
N VAL A 219 -5.34 -1.55 -17.19
CA VAL A 219 -5.93 -2.84 -16.80
C VAL A 219 -5.64 -3.09 -15.34
N THR A 220 -6.67 -3.06 -14.52
CA THR A 220 -6.59 -3.30 -13.07
C THR A 220 -7.19 -4.66 -12.73
N LYS A 221 -6.35 -5.60 -12.33
CA LYS A 221 -6.73 -6.92 -11.82
C LYS A 221 -6.60 -7.01 -10.31
N ASP A 222 -5.68 -6.26 -9.75
CA ASP A 222 -5.49 -6.07 -8.32
C ASP A 222 -4.88 -4.68 -8.03
N ALA A 223 -4.94 -4.26 -6.77
CA ALA A 223 -4.41 -2.96 -6.33
C ALA A 223 -2.92 -3.01 -5.95
N SER A 224 -2.38 -4.20 -5.75
CA SER A 224 -1.00 -4.43 -5.29
C SER A 224 0.03 -4.45 -6.42
N GLY A 225 -0.43 -4.74 -7.64
CA GLY A 225 0.42 -4.96 -8.80
C GLY A 225 0.99 -6.38 -8.89
N LEU A 226 0.46 -7.33 -8.09
CA LEU A 226 0.94 -8.71 -8.07
C LEU A 226 0.50 -9.49 -9.33
N SER A 227 -0.67 -9.20 -9.85
CA SER A 227 -1.18 -9.81 -11.08
C SER A 227 -0.31 -9.45 -12.28
N LYS A 228 0.08 -10.46 -13.04
CA LYS A 228 0.80 -10.29 -14.31
C LYS A 228 -0.07 -9.72 -15.43
N GLU A 229 -1.37 -9.63 -15.21
CA GLU A 229 -2.34 -9.10 -16.17
C GLU A 229 -2.57 -7.60 -16.02
N ASN A 230 -2.14 -7.00 -14.92
CA ASN A 230 -2.18 -5.54 -14.77
C ASN A 230 -1.41 -4.86 -15.90
N ARG A 231 -1.96 -3.77 -16.44
CA ARG A 231 -1.30 -2.94 -17.46
C ARG A 231 -1.47 -1.47 -17.15
N ILE A 232 -0.39 -0.74 -17.37
CA ILE A 232 -0.32 0.71 -17.28
C ILE A 232 0.70 1.23 -18.29
N THR A 233 0.62 2.50 -18.65
CA THR A 233 1.67 3.16 -19.41
C THR A 233 2.55 4.02 -18.49
N ALA A 234 3.77 4.34 -18.91
CA ALA A 234 4.64 5.22 -18.12
C ALA A 234 4.03 6.63 -17.99
N SER A 235 3.38 7.14 -19.04
CA SER A 235 2.66 8.40 -19.01
C SER A 235 1.50 8.39 -18.00
N MET A 236 0.69 7.32 -17.96
CA MET A 236 -0.42 7.16 -17.00
C MET A 236 0.03 7.09 -15.55
N MET A 237 1.27 6.78 -15.27
CA MET A 237 1.84 6.84 -13.92
C MET A 237 2.52 8.19 -13.66
N GLY A 238 3.23 8.73 -14.63
CA GLY A 238 4.02 9.96 -14.47
C GLY A 238 3.16 11.21 -14.30
N GLN A 239 2.11 11.35 -15.11
CA GLN A 239 1.21 12.52 -15.02
C GLN A 239 0.48 12.60 -13.66
N PRO A 240 -0.14 11.52 -13.13
CA PRO A 240 -0.69 11.56 -11.77
C PRO A 240 0.36 11.87 -10.70
N LEU A 241 1.56 11.28 -10.76
CA LEU A 241 2.62 11.58 -9.80
C LEU A 241 2.96 13.08 -9.78
N TYR A 242 3.02 13.72 -10.95
CA TYR A 242 3.23 15.16 -11.04
C TYR A 242 2.10 15.96 -10.36
N GLN A 243 0.84 15.61 -10.61
CA GLN A 243 -0.31 16.27 -9.99
C GLN A 243 -0.38 16.03 -8.49
N LEU A 244 -0.18 14.78 -8.05
CA LEU A 244 -0.15 14.38 -6.65
C LEU A 244 0.93 15.13 -5.86
N ARG A 245 2.09 15.40 -6.48
CA ARG A 245 3.20 16.13 -5.84
C ARG A 245 2.86 17.60 -5.57
N LYS A 246 2.04 18.20 -6.41
CA LYS A 246 1.62 19.61 -6.30
C LYS A 246 0.46 19.85 -5.34
N ASP A 247 -0.34 18.82 -5.07
CA ASP A 247 -1.48 18.94 -4.17
C ASP A 247 -1.04 18.57 -2.72
N PRO A 248 -1.06 19.55 -1.77
CA PRO A 248 -0.68 19.31 -0.38
C PRO A 248 -1.45 18.17 0.30
N LYS A 249 -2.66 17.85 -0.18
CA LYS A 249 -3.47 16.73 0.31
C LYS A 249 -2.70 15.40 0.22
N TYR A 250 -1.85 15.25 -0.79
CA TYR A 250 -1.08 14.02 -1.06
C TYR A 250 0.35 14.05 -0.54
N SER A 251 0.74 15.05 0.28
CA SER A 251 2.08 15.11 0.91
C SER A 251 2.42 13.81 1.64
N LEU A 252 1.43 13.23 2.30
CA LEU A 252 1.57 11.97 3.02
C LEU A 252 2.00 10.81 2.11
N LEU A 253 1.48 10.73 0.87
CA LEU A 253 1.89 9.70 -0.09
C LEU A 253 3.35 9.90 -0.51
N TYR A 254 3.75 11.14 -0.75
CA TYR A 254 5.14 11.49 -1.07
C TYR A 254 6.09 11.09 0.07
N GLU A 255 5.73 11.40 1.32
CA GLU A 255 6.53 11.10 2.51
C GLU A 255 6.65 9.60 2.77
N SER A 256 5.61 8.83 2.47
CA SER A 256 5.57 7.36 2.62
C SER A 256 6.41 6.61 1.59
N LEU A 257 6.86 7.26 0.51
CA LEU A 257 7.70 6.60 -0.49
C LEU A 257 9.09 6.28 0.07
N PRO A 258 9.62 5.07 -0.17
CA PRO A 258 11.00 4.73 0.16
C PRO A 258 12.02 5.69 -0.42
N VAL A 259 13.10 5.94 0.34
CA VAL A 259 14.21 6.81 -0.07
C VAL A 259 15.44 5.99 -0.40
N GLY A 260 16.06 6.29 -1.52
CA GLY A 260 17.25 5.61 -2.04
C GLY A 260 18.43 5.62 -1.05
N GLY A 261 18.91 4.44 -0.68
CA GLY A 261 20.00 4.25 0.28
C GLY A 261 19.62 4.53 1.75
N VAL A 262 18.35 4.86 2.04
CA VAL A 262 17.92 5.33 3.39
C VAL A 262 16.81 4.47 3.96
N SER A 263 15.68 4.30 3.26
CA SER A 263 14.50 3.71 3.87
C SER A 263 13.78 2.67 3.01
N GLY A 264 12.92 1.89 3.66
CA GLY A 264 11.98 0.95 3.06
C GLY A 264 12.61 -0.01 2.05
N THR A 265 11.93 -0.23 0.95
CA THR A 265 12.39 -1.14 -0.12
C THR A 265 13.56 -0.58 -0.95
N LEU A 266 13.95 0.68 -0.73
CA LEU A 266 15.11 1.31 -1.37
C LEU A 266 16.34 1.44 -0.45
N ARG A 267 16.27 1.01 0.82
CA ARG A 267 17.35 1.21 1.79
C ARG A 267 18.72 0.65 1.40
N SER A 268 18.77 -0.38 0.55
CA SER A 268 20.01 -0.99 0.05
C SER A 268 20.31 -0.66 -1.40
N ARG A 269 19.51 0.22 -2.04
CA ARG A 269 19.71 0.67 -3.42
C ARG A 269 20.60 1.92 -3.46
N PHE A 270 21.21 2.19 -4.59
CA PHE A 270 22.08 3.35 -4.86
C PHE A 270 23.44 3.32 -4.17
N LEU A 271 23.61 2.70 -3.01
CA LEU A 271 24.81 2.76 -2.17
C LEU A 271 26.14 2.54 -2.94
N THR A 272 26.14 1.59 -3.88
CA THR A 272 27.33 1.27 -4.71
C THR A 272 27.13 1.59 -6.19
N THR A 273 25.89 1.63 -6.65
CA THR A 273 25.56 1.83 -8.08
C THR A 273 25.49 3.29 -8.48
N ALA A 274 25.09 4.15 -7.55
CA ALA A 274 24.97 5.60 -7.74
C ALA A 274 25.04 6.34 -6.39
N PRO A 275 26.19 6.36 -5.69
CA PRO A 275 26.30 6.94 -4.34
C PRO A 275 25.84 8.39 -4.25
N GLY A 276 26.07 9.19 -5.31
CA GLY A 276 25.63 10.58 -5.38
C GLY A 276 24.11 10.79 -5.41
N ALA A 277 23.32 9.73 -5.59
CA ALA A 277 21.86 9.78 -5.56
C ALA A 277 21.25 9.29 -4.23
N VAL A 278 22.08 8.90 -3.26
CA VAL A 278 21.62 8.49 -1.93
C VAL A 278 20.92 9.68 -1.26
N GLY A 279 19.70 9.45 -0.78
CA GLY A 279 18.84 10.48 -0.20
C GLY A 279 18.03 11.31 -1.22
N LEU A 280 18.42 11.32 -2.50
CA LEU A 280 17.82 12.18 -3.53
C LEU A 280 16.74 11.49 -4.37
N VAL A 281 16.56 10.18 -4.25
CA VAL A 281 15.52 9.42 -4.96
C VAL A 281 14.47 8.94 -3.98
N ARG A 282 13.22 9.33 -4.20
CA ARG A 282 12.06 8.94 -3.42
C ARG A 282 11.05 8.25 -4.30
N ALA A 283 10.89 6.91 -4.18
CA ALA A 283 10.15 6.18 -5.19
C ALA A 283 9.54 4.86 -4.69
N LYS A 284 8.47 4.46 -5.36
CA LYS A 284 7.86 3.13 -5.21
C LYS A 284 8.57 2.14 -6.11
N THR A 285 9.04 1.05 -5.52
CA THR A 285 9.62 -0.09 -6.24
C THR A 285 8.56 -1.06 -6.74
N GLY A 286 8.83 -1.74 -7.85
CA GLY A 286 8.07 -2.89 -8.29
C GLY A 286 8.95 -4.01 -8.84
N THR A 287 8.58 -5.26 -8.55
CA THR A 287 9.30 -6.43 -9.07
C THR A 287 8.35 -7.61 -9.24
N LEU A 288 8.36 -8.20 -10.43
CA LEU A 288 7.83 -9.52 -10.72
C LEU A 288 8.90 -10.32 -11.48
N ASN A 289 8.67 -11.59 -11.69
CA ASN A 289 9.59 -12.40 -12.50
C ASN A 289 9.61 -11.87 -13.95
N GLY A 290 10.75 -11.38 -14.41
CA GLY A 290 10.91 -10.71 -15.70
C GLY A 290 10.49 -9.24 -15.73
N THR A 291 10.24 -8.62 -14.57
CA THR A 291 9.78 -7.22 -14.47
C THR A 291 10.49 -6.49 -13.33
N VAL A 292 11.05 -5.32 -13.62
CA VAL A 292 11.56 -4.35 -12.62
C VAL A 292 11.02 -2.98 -12.97
N THR A 293 10.40 -2.33 -12.00
CA THR A 293 9.80 -1.00 -12.16
C THR A 293 10.18 -0.08 -11.02
N LEU A 294 10.22 1.21 -11.29
CA LEU A 294 10.47 2.25 -10.31
C LEU A 294 9.75 3.53 -10.76
N ALA A 295 9.00 4.15 -9.87
CA ALA A 295 8.26 5.37 -10.17
C ALA A 295 8.25 6.30 -8.94
N GLY A 296 8.48 7.58 -9.13
CA GLY A 296 8.54 8.57 -8.07
C GLY A 296 9.30 9.83 -8.49
N TYR A 297 10.15 10.30 -7.60
CA TYR A 297 10.80 11.60 -7.69
C TYR A 297 12.29 11.49 -7.52
N VAL A 298 13.03 12.34 -8.23
CA VAL A 298 14.48 12.47 -8.11
C VAL A 298 14.86 13.95 -8.02
N GLU A 299 15.52 14.31 -6.94
CA GLU A 299 16.08 15.64 -6.75
C GLU A 299 17.35 15.80 -7.58
N SER A 300 17.51 16.91 -8.25
CA SER A 300 18.70 17.35 -8.95
C SER A 300 19.18 18.68 -8.35
N THR A 301 20.21 19.28 -8.91
CA THR A 301 20.89 20.46 -8.35
C THR A 301 19.95 21.64 -8.10
N ASP A 302 18.96 21.86 -8.96
CA ASP A 302 18.11 23.04 -8.97
C ASP A 302 16.62 22.73 -9.00
N ARG A 303 16.25 21.45 -9.15
CA ARG A 303 14.83 21.03 -9.31
C ARG A 303 14.60 19.58 -8.98
N GLU A 304 13.33 19.23 -8.81
CA GLU A 304 12.86 17.86 -8.70
C GLU A 304 12.28 17.39 -10.04
N TYR A 305 12.51 16.14 -10.41
CA TYR A 305 11.86 15.51 -11.56
C TYR A 305 10.96 14.37 -11.09
N VAL A 306 9.82 14.22 -11.76
CA VAL A 306 9.02 13.00 -11.70
C VAL A 306 9.57 12.01 -12.71
N PHE A 307 9.76 10.78 -12.31
CA PHE A 307 10.23 9.73 -13.22
C PHE A 307 9.41 8.45 -13.10
N VAL A 308 9.27 7.74 -14.21
CA VAL A 308 8.73 6.40 -14.27
C VAL A 308 9.62 5.54 -15.16
N THR A 309 9.95 4.34 -14.69
CA THR A 309 10.62 3.31 -15.49
C THR A 309 9.90 1.98 -15.31
N LEU A 310 9.38 1.44 -16.42
CA LEU A 310 8.69 0.15 -16.48
C LEU A 310 9.45 -0.77 -17.43
N ALA A 311 10.27 -1.68 -16.88
CA ALA A 311 11.01 -2.69 -17.62
C ALA A 311 10.40 -4.07 -17.35
N ASP A 312 9.51 -4.52 -18.24
CA ASP A 312 8.74 -5.77 -18.08
C ASP A 312 9.11 -6.86 -19.10
N ASP A 313 10.19 -6.61 -19.84
CA ASP A 313 10.77 -7.55 -20.81
C ASP A 313 12.26 -7.79 -20.50
N ILE A 314 12.55 -8.15 -19.23
CA ILE A 314 13.90 -8.54 -18.83
C ILE A 314 13.97 -10.06 -18.68
N SER A 315 15.16 -10.62 -18.84
CA SER A 315 15.37 -12.05 -18.59
C SER A 315 14.96 -12.42 -17.16
N ARG A 316 14.38 -13.60 -17.00
CA ARG A 316 13.92 -14.08 -15.71
C ARG A 316 15.12 -14.35 -14.76
N GLY A 317 14.88 -14.23 -13.46
CA GLY A 317 15.82 -14.58 -12.42
C GLY A 317 16.43 -13.41 -11.67
N ALA A 318 16.99 -13.70 -10.49
CA ALA A 318 17.50 -12.71 -9.55
C ALA A 318 18.65 -11.87 -10.13
N LYS A 319 19.57 -12.50 -10.87
CA LYS A 319 20.72 -11.80 -11.49
C LYS A 319 20.31 -10.77 -12.52
N SER A 320 19.32 -11.10 -13.36
CA SER A 320 18.79 -10.17 -14.37
C SER A 320 18.04 -9.02 -13.73
N SER A 321 17.23 -9.31 -12.71
CA SER A 321 16.55 -8.28 -11.92
C SER A 321 17.54 -7.35 -11.21
N ALA A 322 18.66 -7.87 -10.66
CA ALA A 322 19.69 -7.07 -10.03
C ALA A 322 20.39 -6.15 -11.04
N LYS A 323 20.73 -6.67 -12.23
CA LYS A 323 21.31 -5.86 -13.32
C LYS A 323 20.38 -4.73 -13.78
N ALA A 324 19.07 -5.03 -13.91
CA ALA A 324 18.07 -4.04 -14.29
C ALA A 324 17.94 -2.93 -13.22
N ARG A 325 17.88 -3.32 -11.94
CA ARG A 325 17.88 -2.34 -10.82
C ARG A 325 19.11 -1.45 -10.85
N ALA A 326 20.29 -2.02 -10.99
CA ALA A 326 21.55 -1.27 -11.06
C ALA A 326 21.60 -0.31 -12.26
N ALA A 327 20.98 -0.67 -13.39
CA ALA A 327 20.88 0.22 -14.54
C ALA A 327 19.95 1.41 -14.29
N ILE A 328 18.82 1.18 -13.64
CA ILE A 328 17.90 2.25 -13.22
C ILE A 328 18.58 3.16 -12.20
N ASP A 329 19.31 2.61 -11.23
CA ASP A 329 20.04 3.39 -10.21
C ASP A 329 21.08 4.32 -10.86
N ARG A 330 21.86 3.79 -11.80
CA ARG A 330 22.86 4.60 -12.52
C ARG A 330 22.22 5.70 -13.39
N LEU A 331 21.05 5.42 -14.00
CA LEU A 331 20.33 6.43 -14.74
C LEU A 331 19.89 7.58 -13.84
N LEU A 332 19.25 7.24 -12.72
CA LEU A 332 18.79 8.23 -11.75
C LEU A 332 19.97 8.95 -11.07
N GLY A 333 21.09 8.27 -10.87
CA GLY A 333 22.31 8.89 -10.38
C GLY A 333 22.85 10.00 -11.29
N ARG A 334 22.69 9.85 -12.61
CA ARG A 334 23.08 10.91 -13.57
C ARG A 334 22.10 12.10 -13.56
N ILE A 335 20.85 11.87 -13.23
CA ILE A 335 19.85 12.94 -13.10
C ILE A 335 20.08 13.70 -11.78
N ALA A 336 20.28 12.96 -10.68
CA ALA A 336 20.50 13.51 -9.34
C ALA A 336 21.79 14.31 -9.23
N ALA A 337 22.87 13.81 -9.85
CA ALA A 337 24.20 14.44 -9.85
C ALA A 337 24.70 14.55 -11.29
N PRO A 338 24.23 15.51 -12.07
CA PRO A 338 24.72 15.74 -13.42
C PRO A 338 26.23 16.04 -13.37
N ASN A 339 26.99 15.56 -14.39
CA ASN A 339 28.43 15.78 -14.50
C ASN A 339 28.70 17.29 -14.46
N ILE A 340 29.05 17.83 -13.32
CA ILE A 340 29.66 19.14 -13.20
C ILE A 340 31.10 18.93 -13.71
N PRO A 341 31.57 19.63 -14.75
CA PRO A 341 32.97 19.57 -15.15
C PRO A 341 33.82 19.83 -13.91
N ALA A 342 34.83 18.98 -13.68
CA ALA A 342 35.80 19.24 -12.60
C ALA A 342 36.32 20.66 -12.78
N VAL A 343 36.15 21.53 -11.80
CA VAL A 343 36.80 22.83 -11.78
C VAL A 343 38.28 22.52 -11.75
N ILE A 344 38.96 22.72 -12.87
CA ILE A 344 40.42 22.65 -12.94
C ILE A 344 40.90 23.79 -12.02
N SER A 345 41.32 23.44 -10.80
CA SER A 345 42.02 24.39 -9.94
C SER A 345 43.29 24.73 -10.65
N GLU A 346 43.34 25.87 -11.31
CA GLU A 346 44.62 26.47 -11.75
C GLU A 346 45.44 26.67 -10.47
N THR A 347 46.49 25.87 -10.35
CA THR A 347 47.53 26.07 -9.34
C THR A 347 48.17 27.40 -9.68
N PRO A 348 48.26 28.39 -8.78
CA PRO A 348 48.98 29.62 -9.06
C PRO A 348 50.44 29.26 -9.26
N THR A 349 50.95 29.44 -10.48
CA THR A 349 52.38 29.48 -10.71
C THR A 349 52.88 30.73 -10.02
N THR A 350 53.56 30.56 -8.89
CA THR A 350 54.30 31.61 -8.22
C THR A 350 55.55 31.94 -9.06
N PRO A 351 55.91 33.23 -9.26
CA PRO A 351 57.00 33.65 -10.02
C PRO A 351 58.40 33.33 -9.38
#